data_cc94585a7d0092a1c2bd1e5b044eda83
#
_entry.id   cc94585a7d0092a1c2bd1e5b044eda83
#
_cell.length_a   1.000
_cell.length_b   1.000
_cell.length_c   1.000
_cell.angle_alpha   90.00
_cell.angle_beta   90.00
_cell.angle_gamma   90.00
#
_symmetry.space_group_name_H-M   'P 1'
#
loop_
_entity.id
_entity.type
_entity.pdbx_description
1 polymer ?
#
loop_
_entity_poly.entity_id
_entity_poly.type
_entity_poly.pdbx_seq_one_letter_code
_entity_poly.pdbx_strand_id
1 'polypeptide(L)'
;MQPQKMWRLDEWVDFLSQVDIPVLKQTARNLSALRQHEKNLSARGVAYIIKYDPMMTVKLLRHLQQQKHPSQEHEVMQVDQALMMLGLDTFFKKVSAELLAETVLTGQMDALSCLLRVIHRSNRASTFAVDWAVRLNDMHFEEVRIAALLFDIAELLMWCFAPVDMLKIRAMQQQDKTLRSNDAQERVLGFELFRLQSALALKWSLPELLITLMDGECANQQRVRNVFLAVNLARHSANGWTDAALPDDYTDIGKLLHMHPEEVKVMIGAQE
;
A
#
# COMPACT_ATOMS: atom_id res chain seq x y z
N MET A 1 3.98 -11.02 35.17
CA MET A 1 3.96 -10.61 33.76
C MET A 1 5.14 -9.68 33.55
N GLN A 2 6.18 -10.12 32.86
CA GLN A 2 7.25 -9.20 32.44
C GLN A 2 6.66 -8.25 31.39
N PRO A 3 6.97 -6.94 31.43
CA PRO A 3 6.53 -6.03 30.38
C PRO A 3 7.12 -6.54 29.07
N GLN A 4 6.25 -6.81 28.09
CA GLN A 4 6.65 -7.18 26.75
C GLN A 4 7.47 -6.01 26.21
N LYS A 5 8.75 -6.24 25.89
CA LYS A 5 9.66 -5.20 25.40
C LYS A 5 9.00 -4.55 24.16
N MET A 6 8.63 -3.30 24.29
CA MET A 6 8.10 -2.54 23.15
C MET A 6 9.26 -2.24 22.21
N TRP A 7 9.16 -2.73 20.99
CA TRP A 7 10.16 -2.48 19.96
C TRP A 7 10.13 -1.00 19.56
N ARG A 8 11.31 -0.44 19.36
CA ARG A 8 11.46 0.93 18.86
C ARG A 8 11.34 0.95 17.34
N LEU A 9 11.14 2.13 16.78
CA LEU A 9 11.01 2.33 15.34
C LEU A 9 12.19 1.72 14.55
N ASP A 10 13.42 1.95 15.01
CA ASP A 10 14.63 1.44 14.38
C ASP A 10 14.70 -0.09 14.39
N GLU A 11 14.30 -0.72 15.49
CA GLU A 11 14.24 -2.18 15.61
C GLU A 11 13.20 -2.78 14.61
N TRP A 12 12.05 -2.11 14.45
CA TRP A 12 11.04 -2.50 13.45
C TRP A 12 11.54 -2.30 12.02
N VAL A 13 12.21 -1.19 11.72
CA VAL A 13 12.79 -0.93 10.39
C VAL A 13 13.82 -2.01 10.04
N ASP A 14 14.73 -2.34 10.96
CA ASP A 14 15.75 -3.37 10.71
C ASP A 14 15.13 -4.75 10.50
N PHE A 15 14.16 -5.14 11.32
CA PHE A 15 13.45 -6.40 11.16
C PHE A 15 12.68 -6.48 9.83
N LEU A 16 11.79 -5.51 9.57
CA LEU A 16 10.92 -5.52 8.39
C LEU A 16 11.69 -5.31 7.09
N SER A 17 12.86 -4.69 7.14
CA SER A 17 13.72 -4.56 5.96
C SER A 17 14.33 -5.88 5.49
N GLN A 18 14.49 -6.84 6.39
CA GLN A 18 15.15 -8.13 6.12
C GLN A 18 14.17 -9.30 5.97
N VAL A 19 13.05 -9.26 6.69
CA VAL A 19 12.08 -10.35 6.69
C VAL A 19 11.48 -10.55 5.30
N ASP A 20 11.12 -11.78 4.97
CA ASP A 20 10.34 -12.06 3.77
C ASP A 20 8.94 -11.45 3.90
N ILE A 21 8.50 -10.74 2.87
CA ILE A 21 7.18 -10.10 2.85
C ILE A 21 6.13 -11.15 2.51
N PRO A 22 5.13 -11.38 3.37
CA PRO A 22 4.04 -12.29 3.06
C PRO A 22 3.23 -11.80 1.86
N VAL A 23 2.61 -12.72 1.14
CA VAL A 23 1.72 -12.41 0.02
C VAL A 23 0.36 -13.05 0.23
N LEU A 24 -0.67 -12.59 -0.49
CA LEU A 24 -1.98 -13.18 -0.43
C LEU A 24 -1.97 -14.60 -1.03
N LYS A 25 -2.65 -15.54 -0.39
CA LYS A 25 -2.84 -16.91 -0.90
C LYS A 25 -3.45 -16.91 -2.31
N GLN A 26 -4.37 -16.00 -2.59
CA GLN A 26 -4.97 -15.87 -3.93
C GLN A 26 -3.92 -15.46 -4.98
N THR A 27 -3.04 -14.51 -4.66
CA THR A 27 -1.93 -14.09 -5.53
C THR A 27 -0.99 -15.28 -5.81
N ALA A 28 -0.58 -16.00 -4.78
CA ALA A 28 0.28 -17.18 -4.92
C ALA A 28 -0.34 -18.26 -5.80
N ARG A 29 -1.64 -18.54 -5.61
CA ARG A 29 -2.39 -19.51 -6.43
C ARG A 29 -2.47 -19.08 -7.89
N ASN A 30 -2.80 -17.82 -8.16
CA ASN A 30 -2.92 -17.30 -9.51
C ASN A 30 -1.57 -17.33 -10.24
N LEU A 31 -0.47 -16.97 -9.54
CA LEU A 31 0.88 -17.04 -10.09
C LEU A 31 1.29 -18.51 -10.40
N SER A 32 0.98 -19.42 -9.50
CA SER A 32 1.25 -20.87 -9.72
C SER A 32 0.48 -21.40 -10.91
N ALA A 33 -0.81 -21.07 -11.02
CA ALA A 33 -1.65 -21.48 -12.14
C ALA A 33 -1.14 -20.90 -13.47
N LEU A 34 -0.76 -19.61 -13.50
CA LEU A 34 -0.20 -18.99 -14.71
C LEU A 34 1.11 -19.64 -15.13
N ARG A 35 1.97 -20.01 -14.17
CA ARG A 35 3.26 -20.69 -14.45
C ARG A 35 3.07 -22.07 -15.05
N GLN A 36 2.01 -22.80 -14.68
CA GLN A 36 1.71 -24.13 -15.25
C GLN A 36 1.24 -24.05 -16.72
N HIS A 37 0.76 -22.89 -17.17
CA HIS A 37 0.29 -22.65 -18.52
C HIS A 37 1.31 -21.82 -19.33
N GLU A 38 2.46 -22.41 -19.69
CA GLU A 38 3.59 -21.74 -20.36
C GLU A 38 3.18 -20.89 -21.57
N LYS A 39 2.17 -21.31 -22.36
CA LYS A 39 1.66 -20.55 -23.52
C LYS A 39 1.10 -19.17 -23.17
N ASN A 40 0.64 -18.99 -21.95
CA ASN A 40 0.03 -17.74 -21.46
C ASN A 40 0.97 -16.95 -20.54
N LEU A 41 2.16 -17.50 -20.25
CA LEU A 41 3.11 -16.90 -19.35
C LEU A 41 3.75 -15.67 -20.00
N SER A 42 3.45 -14.49 -19.48
CA SER A 42 3.99 -13.22 -19.95
C SER A 42 4.17 -12.25 -18.79
N ALA A 43 5.09 -11.28 -18.93
CA ALA A 43 5.28 -10.22 -17.94
C ALA A 43 3.98 -9.46 -17.66
N ARG A 44 3.17 -9.18 -18.68
CA ARG A 44 1.87 -8.53 -18.55
C ARG A 44 0.87 -9.41 -17.77
N GLY A 45 0.85 -10.73 -18.02
CA GLY A 45 0.00 -11.65 -17.27
C GLY A 45 0.36 -11.74 -15.80
N VAL A 46 1.66 -11.79 -15.48
CA VAL A 46 2.15 -11.73 -14.09
C VAL A 46 1.83 -10.38 -13.46
N ALA A 47 2.10 -9.27 -14.16
CA ALA A 47 1.79 -7.94 -13.68
C ALA A 47 0.30 -7.77 -13.35
N TYR A 48 -0.59 -8.31 -14.20
CA TYR A 48 -2.04 -8.28 -13.95
C TYR A 48 -2.44 -8.97 -12.64
N ILE A 49 -1.76 -10.05 -12.27
CA ILE A 49 -2.02 -10.76 -11.01
C ILE A 49 -1.53 -9.94 -9.80
N ILE A 50 -0.30 -9.44 -9.86
CA ILE A 50 0.34 -8.82 -8.68
C ILE A 50 -0.09 -7.37 -8.44
N LYS A 51 -0.61 -6.67 -9.44
CA LYS A 51 -1.01 -5.24 -9.34
C LYS A 51 -2.08 -4.95 -8.28
N TYR A 52 -2.78 -5.97 -7.78
CA TYR A 52 -3.80 -5.86 -6.73
C TYR A 52 -3.31 -6.33 -5.36
N ASP A 53 -2.07 -6.84 -5.28
CA ASP A 53 -1.44 -7.25 -4.03
C ASP A 53 -0.32 -6.27 -3.68
N PRO A 54 -0.55 -5.31 -2.76
CA PRO A 54 0.47 -4.34 -2.39
C PRO A 54 1.72 -4.98 -1.80
N MET A 55 1.58 -6.09 -1.07
CA MET A 55 2.72 -6.80 -0.48
C MET A 55 3.56 -7.48 -1.54
N MET A 56 2.94 -8.11 -2.54
CA MET A 56 3.66 -8.70 -3.68
C MET A 56 4.30 -7.62 -4.55
N THR A 57 3.61 -6.51 -4.78
CA THR A 57 4.14 -5.36 -5.54
C THR A 57 5.39 -4.79 -4.89
N VAL A 58 5.36 -4.48 -3.59
CA VAL A 58 6.54 -3.94 -2.89
C VAL A 58 7.66 -4.97 -2.79
N LYS A 59 7.35 -6.25 -2.64
CA LYS A 59 8.32 -7.34 -2.63
C LYS A 59 9.11 -7.40 -3.94
N LEU A 60 8.43 -7.27 -5.08
CA LEU A 60 9.07 -7.18 -6.40
C LEU A 60 9.95 -5.93 -6.51
N LEU A 61 9.42 -4.75 -6.17
CA LEU A 61 10.18 -3.50 -6.25
C LEU A 61 11.41 -3.52 -5.33
N ARG A 62 11.27 -3.98 -4.09
CA ARG A 62 12.40 -4.16 -3.15
C ARG A 62 13.48 -5.07 -3.75
N HIS A 63 13.08 -6.20 -4.33
CA HIS A 63 14.04 -7.13 -4.93
C HIS A 63 14.78 -6.49 -6.11
N LEU A 64 14.07 -5.76 -6.97
CA LEU A 64 14.66 -5.05 -8.11
C LEU A 64 15.68 -4.01 -7.66
N GLN A 65 15.39 -3.23 -6.64
CA GLN A 65 16.32 -2.24 -6.10
C GLN A 65 17.59 -2.88 -5.51
N GLN A 66 17.46 -4.03 -4.86
CA GLN A 66 18.62 -4.78 -4.35
C GLN A 66 19.55 -5.30 -5.47
N GLN A 67 19.02 -5.45 -6.69
CA GLN A 67 19.78 -5.90 -7.87
C GLN A 67 20.21 -4.74 -8.78
N LYS A 68 19.86 -3.48 -8.42
CA LYS A 68 20.16 -2.29 -9.23
C LYS A 68 21.67 -2.14 -9.41
N HIS A 69 22.11 -2.14 -10.68
CA HIS A 69 23.51 -1.87 -10.99
C HIS A 69 23.83 -0.38 -10.86
N PRO A 70 25.02 0.01 -10.37
CA PRO A 70 25.37 1.43 -10.19
C PRO A 70 25.27 2.29 -11.46
N SER A 71 25.38 1.69 -12.64
CA SER A 71 25.24 2.39 -13.94
C SER A 71 23.80 2.52 -14.44
N GLN A 72 22.81 2.05 -13.68
CA GLN A 72 21.41 2.12 -14.06
C GLN A 72 20.84 3.50 -13.66
N GLU A 73 20.74 4.41 -14.62
CA GLU A 73 20.24 5.78 -14.41
C GLU A 73 18.71 5.85 -14.26
N HIS A 74 17.97 4.92 -14.89
CA HIS A 74 16.51 4.94 -14.85
C HIS A 74 15.96 4.09 -13.72
N GLU A 75 15.09 4.70 -12.92
CA GLU A 75 14.33 4.03 -11.88
C GLU A 75 13.10 3.35 -12.49
N VAL A 76 12.89 2.08 -12.14
CA VAL A 76 11.73 1.32 -12.60
C VAL A 76 10.71 1.26 -11.48
N MET A 77 9.52 1.77 -11.76
CA MET A 77 8.39 1.78 -10.84
C MET A 77 7.23 0.92 -11.33
N GLN A 78 7.07 0.81 -12.65
CA GLN A 78 5.99 0.04 -13.24
C GLN A 78 6.26 -1.47 -13.13
N VAL A 79 5.25 -2.21 -12.69
CA VAL A 79 5.37 -3.64 -12.39
C VAL A 79 5.73 -4.47 -13.62
N ASP A 80 5.17 -4.16 -14.77
CA ASP A 80 5.46 -4.85 -16.03
C ASP A 80 6.88 -4.60 -16.52
N GLN A 81 7.38 -3.37 -16.41
CA GLN A 81 8.78 -3.02 -16.70
C GLN A 81 9.73 -3.74 -15.73
N ALA A 82 9.40 -3.78 -14.43
CA ALA A 82 10.17 -4.50 -13.43
C ALA A 82 10.30 -6.00 -13.79
N LEU A 83 9.19 -6.62 -14.20
CA LEU A 83 9.17 -8.02 -14.62
C LEU A 83 9.95 -8.27 -15.92
N MET A 84 9.88 -7.34 -16.90
CA MET A 84 10.66 -7.44 -18.13
C MET A 84 12.16 -7.33 -17.87
N MET A 85 12.57 -6.44 -16.96
CA MET A 85 13.98 -6.28 -16.58
C MET A 85 14.52 -7.47 -15.80
N LEU A 86 13.75 -7.97 -14.83
CA LEU A 86 14.15 -9.10 -13.99
C LEU A 86 14.16 -10.44 -14.78
N GLY A 87 13.26 -10.57 -15.73
CA GLY A 87 12.94 -11.82 -16.41
C GLY A 87 12.05 -12.73 -15.56
N LEU A 88 11.12 -13.44 -16.21
CA LEU A 88 10.12 -14.26 -15.52
C LEU A 88 10.76 -15.42 -14.75
N ASP A 89 11.81 -16.07 -15.29
CA ASP A 89 12.50 -17.15 -14.59
C ASP A 89 13.14 -16.68 -13.30
N THR A 90 13.77 -15.49 -13.31
CA THR A 90 14.36 -14.89 -12.13
C THR A 90 13.28 -14.49 -11.14
N PHE A 91 12.19 -13.90 -11.62
CA PHE A 91 11.04 -13.54 -10.78
C PHE A 91 10.54 -14.77 -10.01
N PHE A 92 10.21 -15.87 -10.68
CA PHE A 92 9.69 -17.07 -10.03
C PHE A 92 10.72 -17.80 -9.14
N LYS A 93 12.01 -17.58 -9.35
CA LYS A 93 13.07 -18.16 -8.51
C LYS A 93 13.41 -17.31 -7.30
N LYS A 94 13.33 -15.98 -7.41
CA LYS A 94 13.87 -15.03 -6.42
C LYS A 94 12.81 -14.23 -5.68
N VAL A 95 11.68 -13.93 -6.32
CA VAL A 95 10.55 -13.23 -5.71
C VAL A 95 9.53 -14.28 -5.29
N SER A 96 9.84 -14.99 -4.18
CA SER A 96 9.02 -16.11 -3.70
C SER A 96 7.61 -15.66 -3.28
N ALA A 97 6.60 -16.47 -3.62
CA ALA A 97 5.23 -16.35 -3.12
C ALA A 97 4.87 -17.48 -2.13
N GLU A 98 5.85 -17.96 -1.36
CA GLU A 98 5.70 -19.10 -0.46
C GLU A 98 5.19 -18.70 0.92
N LEU A 99 5.64 -17.55 1.44
CA LEU A 99 5.15 -17.03 2.71
C LEU A 99 3.78 -16.37 2.50
N LEU A 100 2.74 -16.99 3.04
CA LEU A 100 1.36 -16.53 2.87
C LEU A 100 0.90 -15.74 4.09
N ALA A 101 0.21 -14.60 3.87
CA ALA A 101 -0.34 -13.78 4.94
C ALA A 101 -1.35 -14.57 5.80
N GLU A 102 -2.17 -15.41 5.16
CA GLU A 102 -3.12 -16.29 5.85
C GLU A 102 -2.44 -17.35 6.71
N THR A 103 -1.23 -17.79 6.33
CA THR A 103 -0.43 -18.72 7.15
C THR A 103 0.22 -17.99 8.33
N VAL A 104 0.76 -16.80 8.12
CA VAL A 104 1.35 -15.96 9.18
C VAL A 104 0.31 -15.63 10.25
N LEU A 105 -0.92 -15.38 9.84
CA LEU A 105 -2.04 -15.04 10.73
C LEU A 105 -2.93 -16.24 11.12
N THR A 106 -2.38 -17.47 11.04
CA THR A 106 -3.12 -18.65 11.48
C THR A 106 -3.57 -18.50 12.94
N GLY A 107 -4.85 -18.71 13.20
CA GLY A 107 -5.46 -18.53 14.54
C GLY A 107 -5.75 -17.07 14.92
N GLN A 108 -5.49 -16.09 14.04
CA GLN A 108 -5.70 -14.65 14.27
C GLN A 108 -6.69 -14.06 13.26
N MET A 109 -7.91 -14.59 13.20
CA MET A 109 -8.91 -14.23 12.18
C MET A 109 -9.28 -12.75 12.17
N ASP A 110 -9.31 -12.09 13.34
CA ASP A 110 -9.59 -10.67 13.44
C ASP A 110 -8.50 -9.82 12.78
N ALA A 111 -7.23 -10.18 13.00
CA ALA A 111 -6.09 -9.52 12.38
C ALA A 111 -6.09 -9.75 10.86
N LEU A 112 -6.35 -10.98 10.41
CA LEU A 112 -6.48 -11.30 8.99
C LEU A 112 -7.61 -10.49 8.33
N SER A 113 -8.77 -10.40 8.98
CA SER A 113 -9.89 -9.57 8.49
C SER A 113 -9.50 -8.10 8.37
N CYS A 114 -8.72 -7.57 9.31
CA CYS A 114 -8.23 -6.20 9.25
C CYS A 114 -7.22 -6.01 8.12
N LEU A 115 -6.25 -6.92 7.98
CA LEU A 115 -5.29 -6.92 6.87
C LEU A 115 -6.01 -6.85 5.52
N LEU A 116 -7.00 -7.72 5.29
CA LEU A 116 -7.77 -7.75 4.03
C LEU A 116 -8.54 -6.45 3.79
N ARG A 117 -9.06 -5.80 4.84
CA ARG A 117 -9.69 -4.46 4.70
C ARG A 117 -8.70 -3.39 4.27
N VAL A 118 -7.48 -3.41 4.82
CA VAL A 118 -6.42 -2.47 4.40
C VAL A 118 -6.06 -2.71 2.94
N ILE A 119 -5.87 -3.97 2.51
CA ILE A 119 -5.59 -4.31 1.11
C ILE A 119 -6.71 -3.82 0.19
N HIS A 120 -7.98 -4.04 0.57
CA HIS A 120 -9.12 -3.56 -0.20
C HIS A 120 -9.11 -2.02 -0.30
N ARG A 121 -8.82 -1.33 0.81
CA ARG A 121 -8.69 0.14 0.87
C ARG A 121 -7.56 0.63 -0.03
N SER A 122 -6.38 0.01 0.00
CA SER A 122 -5.23 0.34 -0.86
C SER A 122 -5.57 0.17 -2.35
N ASN A 123 -6.30 -0.89 -2.70
CA ASN A 123 -6.77 -1.09 -4.08
C ASN A 123 -7.77 -0.01 -4.52
N ARG A 124 -8.71 0.39 -3.65
CA ARG A 124 -9.62 1.50 -3.95
C ARG A 124 -8.87 2.82 -4.13
N ALA A 125 -7.94 3.12 -3.22
CA ALA A 125 -7.08 4.30 -3.32
C ALA A 125 -6.32 4.33 -4.66
N SER A 126 -5.71 3.21 -5.06
CA SER A 126 -4.99 3.11 -6.33
C SER A 126 -5.91 3.30 -7.54
N THR A 127 -7.17 2.85 -7.47
CA THR A 127 -8.16 3.05 -8.52
C THR A 127 -8.58 4.53 -8.64
N PHE A 128 -8.84 5.19 -7.52
CA PHE A 128 -9.13 6.63 -7.52
C PHE A 128 -7.93 7.44 -8.05
N ALA A 129 -6.74 7.13 -7.56
CA ALA A 129 -5.53 7.85 -7.93
C ALA A 129 -5.25 7.79 -9.44
N VAL A 130 -5.40 6.62 -10.07
CA VAL A 130 -5.19 6.49 -11.52
C VAL A 130 -6.30 7.16 -12.33
N ASP A 131 -7.58 7.05 -11.91
CA ASP A 131 -8.68 7.74 -12.60
C ASP A 131 -8.46 9.26 -12.60
N TRP A 132 -8.07 9.82 -11.47
CA TRP A 132 -7.81 11.27 -11.37
C TRP A 132 -6.55 11.70 -12.13
N ALA A 133 -5.48 10.90 -12.09
CA ALA A 133 -4.28 11.18 -12.87
C ALA A 133 -4.56 11.21 -14.38
N VAL A 134 -5.36 10.26 -14.88
CA VAL A 134 -5.80 10.24 -16.29
C VAL A 134 -6.64 11.48 -16.64
N ARG A 135 -7.58 11.88 -15.77
CA ARG A 135 -8.38 13.12 -15.94
C ARG A 135 -7.54 14.39 -15.99
N LEU A 136 -6.46 14.40 -15.22
CA LEU A 136 -5.48 15.49 -15.18
C LEU A 136 -4.45 15.43 -16.30
N ASN A 137 -4.57 14.49 -17.24
CA ASN A 137 -3.60 14.22 -18.32
C ASN A 137 -2.17 13.98 -17.77
N ASP A 138 -2.03 13.38 -16.60
CA ASP A 138 -0.73 13.07 -16.02
C ASP A 138 -0.13 11.82 -16.67
N MET A 139 1.03 11.99 -17.30
CA MET A 139 1.74 10.89 -17.96
C MET A 139 2.33 9.87 -16.98
N HIS A 140 2.40 10.20 -15.68
CA HIS A 140 2.90 9.32 -14.61
C HIS A 140 1.76 8.65 -13.82
N PHE A 141 0.63 8.38 -14.48
CA PHE A 141 -0.55 7.81 -13.84
C PHE A 141 -0.29 6.43 -13.18
N GLU A 142 0.61 5.60 -13.76
CA GLU A 142 0.96 4.31 -13.19
C GLU A 142 1.80 4.47 -11.91
N GLU A 143 2.71 5.42 -11.86
CA GLU A 143 3.51 5.74 -10.68
C GLU A 143 2.63 6.25 -9.54
N VAL A 144 1.67 7.13 -9.87
CA VAL A 144 0.65 7.64 -8.93
C VAL A 144 -0.21 6.49 -8.40
N ARG A 145 -0.62 5.55 -9.28
CA ARG A 145 -1.37 4.35 -8.91
C ARG A 145 -0.60 3.49 -7.91
N ILE A 146 0.69 3.22 -8.18
CA ILE A 146 1.53 2.38 -7.33
C ILE A 146 1.80 3.07 -5.99
N ALA A 147 2.03 4.38 -5.97
CA ALA A 147 2.19 5.14 -4.73
C ALA A 147 0.94 5.01 -3.83
N ALA A 148 -0.26 5.17 -4.40
CA ALA A 148 -1.51 5.01 -3.66
C ALA A 148 -1.72 3.56 -3.18
N LEU A 149 -1.33 2.56 -3.98
CA LEU A 149 -1.40 1.14 -3.61
C LEU A 149 -0.49 0.82 -2.42
N LEU A 150 0.72 1.39 -2.40
CA LEU A 150 1.75 1.09 -1.40
C LEU A 150 1.72 2.04 -0.19
N PHE A 151 0.83 3.02 -0.19
CA PHE A 151 0.79 4.06 0.85
C PHE A 151 0.66 3.50 2.27
N ASP A 152 -0.08 2.43 2.46
CA ASP A 152 -0.32 1.80 3.76
C ASP A 152 0.54 0.53 3.97
N ILE A 153 1.68 0.35 3.26
CA ILE A 153 2.46 -0.91 3.33
C ILE A 153 3.00 -1.18 4.74
N ALA A 154 3.38 -0.16 5.50
CA ALA A 154 3.79 -0.33 6.89
C ALA A 154 2.64 -0.89 7.75
N GLU A 155 1.41 -0.39 7.56
CA GLU A 155 0.24 -0.91 8.26
C GLU A 155 -0.01 -2.38 7.91
N LEU A 156 0.10 -2.76 6.63
CA LEU A 156 -0.04 -4.15 6.18
C LEU A 156 0.98 -5.08 6.83
N LEU A 157 2.24 -4.66 6.90
CA LEU A 157 3.29 -5.44 7.55
C LEU A 157 3.08 -5.55 9.06
N MET A 158 2.64 -4.47 9.71
CA MET A 158 2.35 -4.50 11.14
C MET A 158 1.16 -5.41 11.46
N TRP A 159 0.13 -5.50 10.60
CA TRP A 159 -0.91 -6.51 10.74
C TRP A 159 -0.36 -7.94 10.68
N CYS A 160 0.64 -8.22 9.84
CA CYS A 160 1.28 -9.53 9.74
C CYS A 160 2.19 -9.85 10.93
N PHE A 161 2.98 -8.88 11.41
CA PHE A 161 4.08 -9.15 12.35
C PHE A 161 3.84 -8.63 13.77
N ALA A 162 2.88 -7.71 13.97
CA ALA A 162 2.45 -7.19 15.27
C ALA A 162 0.92 -7.18 15.44
N PRO A 163 0.21 -8.28 15.10
CA PRO A 163 -1.26 -8.29 15.06
C PRO A 163 -1.89 -7.93 16.41
N VAL A 164 -1.28 -8.32 17.52
CA VAL A 164 -1.79 -8.01 18.86
C VAL A 164 -1.78 -6.51 19.14
N ASP A 165 -0.72 -5.81 18.75
CA ASP A 165 -0.62 -4.36 18.97
C ASP A 165 -1.53 -3.60 18.02
N MET A 166 -1.67 -4.06 16.78
CA MET A 166 -2.62 -3.49 15.83
C MET A 166 -4.08 -3.67 16.28
N LEU A 167 -4.42 -4.80 16.89
CA LEU A 167 -5.74 -5.03 17.51
C LEU A 167 -5.99 -4.11 18.71
N LYS A 168 -4.96 -3.81 19.53
CA LYS A 168 -5.08 -2.81 20.61
C LYS A 168 -5.39 -1.41 20.07
N ILE A 169 -4.64 -0.96 19.05
CA ILE A 169 -4.88 0.32 18.39
C ILE A 169 -6.33 0.40 17.91
N ARG A 170 -6.79 -0.63 17.20
CA ARG A 170 -8.16 -0.72 16.71
C ARG A 170 -9.18 -0.66 17.84
N ALA A 171 -8.96 -1.41 18.92
CA ALA A 171 -9.87 -1.43 20.08
C ALA A 171 -9.98 -0.04 20.73
N MET A 172 -8.87 0.68 20.89
CA MET A 172 -8.86 2.06 21.40
C MET A 172 -9.68 3.00 20.51
N GLN A 173 -9.54 2.92 19.19
CA GLN A 173 -10.30 3.75 18.26
C GLN A 173 -11.80 3.37 18.19
N GLN A 174 -12.15 2.12 18.47
CA GLN A 174 -13.54 1.69 18.57
C GLN A 174 -14.22 2.21 19.86
N GLN A 175 -13.47 2.29 20.96
CA GLN A 175 -13.94 2.82 22.24
C GLN A 175 -14.06 4.34 22.23
N ASP A 176 -13.12 5.02 21.58
CA ASP A 176 -13.10 6.48 21.44
C ASP A 176 -12.96 6.85 19.96
N LYS A 177 -14.07 7.19 19.33
CA LYS A 177 -14.12 7.57 17.90
C LYS A 177 -13.46 8.94 17.62
N THR A 178 -13.17 9.73 18.66
CA THR A 178 -12.46 11.00 18.53
C THR A 178 -10.95 10.83 18.54
N LEU A 179 -10.46 9.66 18.98
CA LEU A 179 -9.04 9.36 19.06
C LEU A 179 -8.43 9.25 17.65
N ARG A 180 -7.50 10.13 17.34
CA ARG A 180 -6.77 10.12 16.06
C ARG A 180 -5.91 8.88 15.94
N SER A 181 -5.78 8.38 14.70
CA SER A 181 -4.97 7.18 14.42
C SER A 181 -3.53 7.33 14.89
N ASN A 182 -2.91 8.48 14.67
CA ASN A 182 -1.53 8.73 15.07
C ASN A 182 -1.36 8.67 16.59
N ASP A 183 -2.29 9.29 17.36
CA ASP A 183 -2.26 9.25 18.82
C ASP A 183 -2.40 7.83 19.37
N ALA A 184 -3.27 7.02 18.75
CA ALA A 184 -3.43 5.62 19.12
C ALA A 184 -2.18 4.79 18.81
N GLN A 185 -1.55 5.03 17.66
CA GLN A 185 -0.31 4.38 17.24
C GLN A 185 0.84 4.74 18.19
N GLU A 186 1.03 6.02 18.50
CA GLU A 186 2.07 6.46 19.44
C GLU A 186 1.90 5.84 20.84
N ARG A 187 0.64 5.74 21.35
CA ARG A 187 0.39 5.12 22.65
C ARG A 187 0.71 3.63 22.70
N VAL A 188 0.55 2.90 21.59
CA VAL A 188 0.73 1.43 21.56
C VAL A 188 2.10 1.04 21.03
N LEU A 189 2.58 1.72 19.97
CA LEU A 189 3.84 1.37 19.28
C LEU A 189 5.00 2.27 19.70
N GLY A 190 4.73 3.48 20.21
CA GLY A 190 5.72 4.50 20.47
C GLY A 190 6.15 5.30 19.24
N PHE A 191 5.46 5.11 18.10
CA PHE A 191 5.68 5.86 16.86
C PHE A 191 4.44 5.79 15.96
N GLU A 192 4.36 6.72 15.00
CA GLU A 192 3.34 6.71 13.95
C GLU A 192 3.74 5.77 12.81
N LEU A 193 2.77 5.05 12.24
CA LEU A 193 3.01 4.13 11.12
C LEU A 193 3.57 4.84 9.87
N PHE A 194 3.23 6.11 9.68
CA PHE A 194 3.80 6.91 8.60
C PHE A 194 5.33 7.04 8.71
N ARG A 195 5.87 7.20 9.93
CA ARG A 195 7.33 7.23 10.15
C ARG A 195 7.98 5.89 9.79
N LEU A 196 7.34 4.77 10.14
CA LEU A 196 7.79 3.45 9.73
C LEU A 196 7.74 3.28 8.20
N GLN A 197 6.66 3.75 7.56
CA GLN A 197 6.48 3.75 6.12
C GLN A 197 7.64 4.47 5.41
N SER A 198 7.94 5.70 5.81
CA SER A 198 9.00 6.50 5.22
C SER A 198 10.38 5.86 5.43
N ALA A 199 10.64 5.35 6.65
CA ALA A 199 11.91 4.70 6.97
C ALA A 199 12.11 3.40 6.15
N LEU A 200 11.06 2.60 5.96
CA LEU A 200 11.12 1.39 5.13
C LEU A 200 11.32 1.72 3.65
N ALA A 201 10.63 2.74 3.12
CA ALA A 201 10.79 3.16 1.73
C ALA A 201 12.25 3.57 1.44
N LEU A 202 12.87 4.33 2.34
CA LEU A 202 14.29 4.69 2.26
C LEU A 202 15.20 3.46 2.41
N LYS A 203 14.96 2.60 3.40
CA LYS A 203 15.79 1.41 3.67
C LYS A 203 15.75 0.40 2.52
N TRP A 204 14.64 0.29 1.83
CA TRP A 204 14.50 -0.54 0.62
C TRP A 204 15.01 0.16 -0.65
N SER A 205 15.45 1.42 -0.54
CA SER A 205 15.88 2.23 -1.68
C SER A 205 14.81 2.28 -2.78
N LEU A 206 13.54 2.40 -2.38
CA LEU A 206 12.45 2.54 -3.36
C LEU A 206 12.71 3.76 -4.25
N PRO A 207 12.17 3.78 -5.50
CA PRO A 207 12.34 4.90 -6.42
C PRO A 207 12.03 6.25 -5.78
N GLU A 208 12.87 7.27 -6.04
CA GLU A 208 12.74 8.60 -5.43
C GLU A 208 11.36 9.22 -5.68
N LEU A 209 10.83 9.09 -6.89
CA LEU A 209 9.49 9.57 -7.20
C LEU A 209 8.42 8.87 -6.33
N LEU A 210 8.57 7.56 -6.08
CA LEU A 210 7.62 6.83 -5.24
C LEU A 210 7.67 7.30 -3.79
N ILE A 211 8.88 7.54 -3.27
CA ILE A 211 9.08 8.11 -1.93
C ILE A 211 8.41 9.50 -1.85
N THR A 212 8.67 10.36 -2.83
CA THR A 212 8.09 11.71 -2.90
C THR A 212 6.57 11.69 -2.97
N LEU A 213 5.98 10.77 -3.78
CA LEU A 213 4.53 10.64 -3.93
C LEU A 213 3.83 10.18 -2.64
N MET A 214 4.55 9.53 -1.73
CA MET A 214 4.05 9.11 -0.42
C MET A 214 4.44 10.06 0.72
N ASP A 215 5.13 11.17 0.43
CA ASP A 215 5.58 12.12 1.43
C ASP A 215 4.58 13.28 1.61
N GLY A 216 4.01 13.38 2.80
CA GLY A 216 3.04 14.44 3.14
C GLY A 216 3.60 15.86 3.15
N GLU A 217 4.91 16.04 3.32
CA GLU A 217 5.54 17.36 3.28
C GLU A 217 5.51 17.97 1.86
N CYS A 218 5.43 17.12 0.84
CA CYS A 218 5.34 17.52 -0.57
C CYS A 218 3.90 17.75 -1.06
N ALA A 219 2.91 17.93 -0.17
CA ALA A 219 1.46 18.04 -0.49
C ALA A 219 1.09 19.19 -1.45
N ASN A 220 1.98 20.15 -1.68
CA ASN A 220 1.79 21.21 -2.70
C ASN A 220 1.89 20.71 -4.15
N GLN A 221 2.51 19.55 -4.37
CA GLN A 221 2.63 18.96 -5.69
C GLN A 221 1.32 18.24 -6.07
N GLN A 222 0.81 18.49 -7.28
CA GLN A 222 -0.46 17.93 -7.76
C GLN A 222 -0.53 16.40 -7.64
N ARG A 223 0.55 15.68 -8.00
CA ARG A 223 0.61 14.22 -7.92
C ARG A 223 0.57 13.70 -6.49
N VAL A 224 1.33 14.33 -5.61
CA VAL A 224 1.31 14.00 -4.16
C VAL A 224 -0.08 14.20 -3.60
N ARG A 225 -0.70 15.36 -3.91
CA ARG A 225 -2.07 15.67 -3.50
C ARG A 225 -3.06 14.65 -4.03
N ASN A 226 -2.93 14.19 -5.28
CA ASN A 226 -3.76 13.12 -5.85
C ASN A 226 -3.67 11.85 -4.98
N VAL A 227 -2.45 11.37 -4.68
CA VAL A 227 -2.24 10.15 -3.86
C VAL A 227 -2.89 10.31 -2.49
N PHE A 228 -2.64 11.42 -1.79
CA PHE A 228 -3.18 11.66 -0.46
C PHE A 228 -4.71 11.72 -0.43
N LEU A 229 -5.32 12.43 -1.36
CA LEU A 229 -6.78 12.52 -1.46
C LEU A 229 -7.41 11.18 -1.81
N ALA A 230 -6.79 10.39 -2.68
CA ALA A 230 -7.25 9.05 -3.03
C ALA A 230 -7.20 8.11 -1.82
N VAL A 231 -6.14 8.16 -1.03
CA VAL A 231 -5.98 7.37 0.20
C VAL A 231 -6.99 7.81 1.26
N ASN A 232 -7.18 9.13 1.46
CA ASN A 232 -8.15 9.66 2.43
C ASN A 232 -9.57 9.25 2.05
N LEU A 233 -9.98 9.46 0.81
CA LEU A 233 -11.29 9.04 0.33
C LEU A 233 -11.52 7.54 0.52
N ALA A 234 -10.54 6.71 0.17
CA ALA A 234 -10.64 5.26 0.35
C ALA A 234 -10.76 4.87 1.83
N ARG A 235 -10.13 5.62 2.74
CA ARG A 235 -10.18 5.42 4.19
C ARG A 235 -11.52 5.85 4.77
N HIS A 236 -11.97 7.06 4.48
CA HIS A 236 -13.21 7.62 5.03
C HIS A 236 -14.45 6.90 4.48
N SER A 237 -14.41 6.46 3.23
CA SER A 237 -15.50 5.69 2.62
C SER A 237 -15.42 4.16 2.83
N ALA A 238 -14.51 3.67 3.69
CA ALA A 238 -14.33 2.22 3.91
C ALA A 238 -15.55 1.53 4.53
N ASN A 239 -16.37 2.27 5.29
CA ASN A 239 -17.57 1.76 5.96
C ASN A 239 -18.86 2.39 5.41
N GLY A 240 -18.82 2.96 4.22
CA GLY A 240 -19.94 3.66 3.58
C GLY A 240 -19.68 5.16 3.40
N TRP A 241 -20.70 5.91 3.02
CA TRP A 241 -20.60 7.30 2.61
C TRP A 241 -21.08 8.30 3.68
N THR A 242 -21.09 7.89 4.96
CA THR A 242 -21.61 8.70 6.08
C THR A 242 -20.54 9.25 7.02
N ASP A 243 -19.25 9.08 6.68
CA ASP A 243 -18.15 9.59 7.50
C ASP A 243 -18.12 11.12 7.47
N ALA A 244 -17.87 11.73 8.63
CA ALA A 244 -17.88 13.19 8.80
C ALA A 244 -16.79 13.92 8.01
N ALA A 245 -15.73 13.25 7.60
CA ALA A 245 -14.64 13.83 6.80
C ALA A 245 -14.95 13.89 5.29
N LEU A 246 -15.93 13.11 4.81
CA LEU A 246 -16.23 13.02 3.37
C LEU A 246 -16.59 14.36 2.70
N PRO A 247 -17.35 15.28 3.31
CA PRO A 247 -17.62 16.59 2.71
C PRO A 247 -16.35 17.40 2.41
N ASP A 248 -15.35 17.33 3.29
CA ASP A 248 -14.07 17.98 3.09
C ASP A 248 -13.27 17.27 1.97
N ASP A 249 -13.28 15.93 1.95
CA ASP A 249 -12.67 15.15 0.86
C ASP A 249 -13.26 15.55 -0.50
N TYR A 250 -14.60 15.63 -0.64
CA TYR A 250 -15.25 16.03 -1.90
C TYR A 250 -14.84 17.43 -2.33
N THR A 251 -14.73 18.36 -1.38
CA THR A 251 -14.27 19.72 -1.63
C THR A 251 -12.84 19.76 -2.13
N ASP A 252 -11.94 19.01 -1.51
CA ASP A 252 -10.52 19.01 -1.85
C ASP A 252 -10.23 18.23 -3.15
N ILE A 253 -10.96 17.16 -3.41
CA ILE A 253 -10.94 16.46 -4.71
C ILE A 253 -11.48 17.38 -5.81
N GLY A 254 -12.57 18.11 -5.53
CA GLY A 254 -13.12 19.10 -6.47
C GLY A 254 -12.11 20.18 -6.84
N LYS A 255 -11.34 20.69 -5.86
CA LYS A 255 -10.22 21.63 -6.12
C LYS A 255 -9.11 21.01 -6.98
N LEU A 256 -8.78 19.71 -6.76
CA LEU A 256 -7.77 19.00 -7.53
C LEU A 256 -8.21 18.82 -8.99
N LEU A 257 -9.46 18.43 -9.21
CA LEU A 257 -10.00 18.04 -10.52
C LEU A 257 -10.72 19.20 -11.25
N HIS A 258 -10.77 20.39 -10.64
CA HIS A 258 -11.53 21.55 -11.16
C HIS A 258 -13.03 21.24 -11.37
N MET A 259 -13.64 20.54 -10.41
CA MET A 259 -15.04 20.09 -10.41
C MET A 259 -15.78 20.61 -9.19
N HIS A 260 -17.11 20.72 -9.30
CA HIS A 260 -17.93 20.98 -8.12
C HIS A 260 -17.99 19.74 -7.21
N PRO A 261 -18.05 19.88 -5.85
CA PRO A 261 -18.13 18.74 -4.91
C PRO A 261 -19.27 17.77 -5.21
N GLU A 262 -20.41 18.22 -5.71
CA GLU A 262 -21.54 17.33 -6.10
C GLU A 262 -21.20 16.49 -7.35
N GLU A 263 -20.45 17.02 -8.29
CA GLU A 263 -19.97 16.26 -9.45
C GLU A 263 -18.95 15.22 -9.03
N VAL A 264 -18.11 15.52 -8.02
CA VAL A 264 -17.20 14.55 -7.41
C VAL A 264 -17.97 13.38 -6.82
N LYS A 265 -19.05 13.64 -6.04
CA LYS A 265 -19.90 12.56 -5.47
C LYS A 265 -20.44 11.63 -6.55
N VAL A 266 -20.96 12.19 -7.64
CA VAL A 266 -21.48 11.39 -8.76
C VAL A 266 -20.37 10.57 -9.40
N MET A 267 -19.21 11.18 -9.66
CA MET A 267 -18.05 10.53 -10.28
C MET A 267 -17.54 9.31 -9.51
N ILE A 268 -17.50 9.41 -8.17
CA ILE A 268 -16.98 8.32 -7.30
C ILE A 268 -18.06 7.32 -6.88
N GLY A 269 -19.33 7.53 -7.30
CA GLY A 269 -20.46 6.68 -6.95
C GLY A 269 -20.90 6.81 -5.49
N ALA A 270 -20.66 7.97 -4.86
CA ALA A 270 -21.16 8.27 -3.52
C ALA A 270 -22.65 8.60 -3.60
N GLN A 271 -23.48 7.58 -3.78
CA GLN A 271 -24.94 7.69 -3.70
C GLN A 271 -25.41 7.28 -2.31
N GLU A 272 -26.35 8.03 -1.76
CA GLU A 272 -27.06 7.76 -0.50
C GLU A 272 -27.83 6.44 -0.54
#